data_b0228e3b823ba44eea42f9825576c3ba
#
_entry.id   b0228e3b823ba44eea42f9825576c3ba
#
_cell.length_a   1.000
_cell.length_b   1.000
_cell.length_c   1.000
_cell.angle_alpha   90.00
_cell.angle_beta   90.00
_cell.angle_gamma   90.00
#
_symmetry.space_group_name_H-M   'P 1'
#
loop_
_entity.id
_entity.type
_entity.pdbx_description
1 polymer ?
#
loop_
_entity_poly.entity_id
_entity_poly.type
_entity_poly.pdbx_seq_one_letter_code
_entity_poly.pdbx_strand_id
1 'polypeptide(L)'
;MNKRHYLGALDIGSQYTTFLLGEAEHNRLNLVGHARIPTHGIIKGQIEDTKAVTQTLGDLFESLTQKYSVLPEVLCVSQSGSHLRNMRYESTFQMKGFQHDIDASDVESVNQLALGKELPSGDVFLHHSRLFYSINNTIVDNPIGHIASQLSVCYNALFGNEQQIKEQLYAVNQFGFRVKNLVFSGIASALATTTAVEREQGICVINLGEQVTEFVVYKHQIPIVMSVLPVGGKNFTRDLCSGLRIHENDAERLKFEYGIPSQELDKNEADVWVIGNHSIGDKKVKLKNFRMIIQARAQEIFDYICKFIKSETEDLSLLSGVVLTGGGALLKNIEKTASQSFKMDCFVRGALAEVDEALKSPIYTTCFGLLYYALQQPDEVHSSGTLWQKFTAWFGKR
;
A
#
# COMPACT_ATOMS: atom_id res chain seq x y z
N MET A 1 36.52 6.41 -2.66
CA MET A 1 35.89 5.09 -2.82
C MET A 1 34.39 5.28 -2.53
N ASN A 2 33.53 5.20 -3.56
CA ASN A 2 32.09 5.27 -3.35
C ASN A 2 31.67 4.06 -2.51
N LYS A 3 31.15 4.30 -1.32
CA LYS A 3 30.55 3.22 -0.52
C LYS A 3 29.31 2.73 -1.27
N ARG A 4 29.31 1.47 -1.64
CA ARG A 4 28.10 0.79 -2.10
C ARG A 4 27.12 0.74 -0.93
N HIS A 5 25.90 1.23 -1.14
CA HIS A 5 24.87 1.22 -0.11
C HIS A 5 23.86 0.12 -0.45
N TYR A 6 23.71 -0.83 0.48
CA TYR A 6 22.70 -1.87 0.35
C TYR A 6 21.40 -1.42 1.04
N LEU A 7 20.29 -1.53 0.32
CA LEU A 7 18.96 -1.21 0.79
C LEU A 7 18.14 -2.49 0.91
N GLY A 8 17.47 -2.68 2.03
CA GLY A 8 16.55 -3.79 2.23
C GLY A 8 15.10 -3.32 2.22
N ALA A 9 14.27 -3.99 1.46
CA ALA A 9 12.83 -3.82 1.46
C ALA A 9 12.14 -5.07 2.01
N LEU A 10 11.30 -4.92 3.01
CA LEU A 10 10.56 -6.00 3.63
C LEU A 10 9.06 -5.72 3.59
N ASP A 11 8.31 -6.60 2.95
CA ASP A 11 6.85 -6.59 2.93
C ASP A 11 6.31 -7.83 3.66
N ILE A 12 5.58 -7.60 4.77
CA ILE A 12 4.98 -8.65 5.58
C ILE A 12 3.49 -8.74 5.23
N GLY A 13 3.19 -9.44 4.13
CA GLY A 13 1.83 -9.65 3.68
C GLY A 13 1.11 -10.79 4.41
N SER A 14 -0.23 -10.88 4.26
CA SER A 14 -1.02 -11.93 4.94
C SER A 14 -0.83 -13.34 4.36
N GLN A 15 -0.27 -13.48 3.17
CA GLN A 15 -0.01 -14.78 2.53
C GLN A 15 1.48 -15.05 2.36
N TYR A 16 2.25 -14.04 2.03
CA TYR A 16 3.70 -14.13 1.83
C TYR A 16 4.41 -12.95 2.45
N THR A 17 5.56 -13.24 3.05
CA THR A 17 6.57 -12.25 3.41
C THR A 17 7.62 -12.20 2.30
N THR A 18 7.85 -11.01 1.77
CA THR A 18 8.73 -10.77 0.62
C THR A 18 9.86 -9.82 1.03
N PHE A 19 11.07 -10.15 0.60
CA PHE A 19 12.25 -9.33 0.80
C PHE A 19 12.96 -9.08 -0.52
N LEU A 20 13.36 -7.83 -0.75
CA LEU A 20 14.24 -7.45 -1.85
C LEU A 20 15.51 -6.78 -1.31
N LEU A 21 16.65 -7.16 -1.85
CA LEU A 21 17.95 -6.55 -1.59
C LEU A 21 18.37 -5.73 -2.80
N GLY A 22 18.48 -4.43 -2.63
CA GLY A 22 18.96 -3.50 -3.64
C GLY A 22 20.34 -2.94 -3.32
N GLU A 23 21.15 -2.70 -4.34
CA GLU A 23 22.37 -1.93 -4.28
C GLU A 23 22.10 -0.56 -4.91
N ALA A 24 22.29 0.50 -4.13
CA ALA A 24 22.17 1.87 -4.60
C ALA A 24 23.51 2.44 -5.04
N GLU A 25 23.60 2.87 -6.29
CA GLU A 25 24.77 3.53 -6.87
C GLU A 25 24.32 4.71 -7.74
N HIS A 26 24.78 5.93 -7.45
CA HIS A 26 24.48 7.15 -8.24
C HIS A 26 22.99 7.33 -8.56
N ASN A 27 22.12 7.17 -7.57
CA ASN A 27 20.65 7.24 -7.73
C ASN A 27 20.04 6.15 -8.63
N ARG A 28 20.79 5.10 -8.95
CA ARG A 28 20.32 3.89 -9.62
C ARG A 28 20.18 2.76 -8.61
N LEU A 29 19.17 1.97 -8.80
CA LEU A 29 18.88 0.80 -7.98
C LEU A 29 19.16 -0.46 -8.81
N ASN A 30 20.12 -1.26 -8.37
CA ASN A 30 20.37 -2.59 -8.92
C ASN A 30 19.81 -3.62 -7.94
N LEU A 31 18.97 -4.54 -8.41
CA LEU A 31 18.49 -5.63 -7.58
C LEU A 31 19.60 -6.68 -7.43
N VAL A 32 19.96 -6.98 -6.18
CA VAL A 32 21.06 -7.94 -5.84
C VAL A 32 20.48 -9.27 -5.38
N GLY A 33 19.31 -9.24 -4.72
CA GLY A 33 18.74 -10.45 -4.18
C GLY A 33 17.27 -10.33 -3.84
N HIS A 34 16.62 -11.48 -3.68
CA HIS A 34 15.24 -11.58 -3.24
C HIS A 34 14.96 -12.87 -2.48
N ALA A 35 13.97 -12.83 -1.61
CA ALA A 35 13.38 -14.01 -0.99
C ALA A 35 11.88 -13.79 -0.80
N ARG A 36 11.10 -14.86 -0.86
CA ARG A 36 9.67 -14.85 -0.62
C ARG A 36 9.24 -16.17 0.00
N ILE A 37 8.62 -16.10 1.17
CA ILE A 37 8.18 -17.28 1.92
C ILE A 37 6.74 -17.12 2.39
N PRO A 38 6.01 -18.23 2.63
CA PRO A 38 4.67 -18.15 3.21
C PRO A 38 4.68 -17.45 4.56
N THR A 39 3.70 -16.58 4.80
CA THR A 39 3.52 -15.88 6.08
C THR A 39 2.55 -16.63 6.98
N HIS A 40 2.87 -16.69 8.27
CA HIS A 40 1.99 -17.17 9.31
C HIS A 40 1.79 -16.09 10.38
N GLY A 41 0.61 -16.06 11.02
CA GLY A 41 0.31 -15.14 12.12
C GLY A 41 -0.17 -13.74 11.73
N ILE A 42 -0.41 -13.47 10.44
CA ILE A 42 -0.97 -12.20 9.94
C ILE A 42 -2.41 -12.40 9.51
N ILE A 43 -3.33 -11.61 10.06
CA ILE A 43 -4.73 -11.56 9.65
C ILE A 43 -5.11 -10.12 9.31
N LYS A 44 -5.64 -9.90 8.10
CA LYS A 44 -6.03 -8.57 7.58
C LYS A 44 -4.92 -7.52 7.75
N GLY A 45 -3.66 -7.93 7.51
CA GLY A 45 -2.49 -7.08 7.62
C GLY A 45 -2.06 -6.72 9.06
N GLN A 46 -2.61 -7.39 10.07
CA GLN A 46 -2.27 -7.20 11.48
C GLN A 46 -1.63 -8.46 12.06
N ILE A 47 -0.72 -8.28 13.01
CA ILE A 47 -0.11 -9.39 13.74
C ILE A 47 -1.12 -9.92 14.75
N GLU A 48 -1.58 -11.16 14.56
CA GLU A 48 -2.45 -11.88 15.49
C GLU A 48 -1.68 -12.95 16.28
N ASP A 49 -0.60 -13.46 15.69
CA ASP A 49 0.31 -14.40 16.36
C ASP A 49 1.76 -13.96 16.17
N THR A 50 2.28 -13.26 17.17
CA THR A 50 3.65 -12.71 17.17
C THR A 50 4.71 -13.82 17.05
N LYS A 51 4.46 -15.03 17.64
CA LYS A 51 5.42 -16.14 17.56
C LYS A 51 5.51 -16.68 16.14
N ALA A 52 4.37 -16.86 15.47
CA ALA A 52 4.32 -17.34 14.09
C ALA A 52 4.98 -16.33 13.12
N VAL A 53 4.75 -15.03 13.34
CA VAL A 53 5.43 -13.98 12.54
C VAL A 53 6.93 -13.97 12.80
N THR A 54 7.35 -14.07 14.06
CA THR A 54 8.79 -14.13 14.41
C THR A 54 9.45 -15.35 13.78
N GLN A 55 8.81 -16.52 13.78
CA GLN A 55 9.32 -17.71 13.11
C GLN A 55 9.44 -17.48 11.59
N THR A 56 8.40 -16.94 10.96
CA THR A 56 8.44 -16.58 9.53
C THR A 56 9.61 -15.66 9.21
N LEU A 57 9.83 -14.60 9.99
CA LEU A 57 10.97 -13.69 9.78
C LEU A 57 12.33 -14.37 10.01
N GLY A 58 12.43 -15.26 11.01
CA GLY A 58 13.61 -16.05 11.28
C GLY A 58 13.99 -16.91 10.07
N ASP A 59 13.03 -17.69 9.55
CA ASP A 59 13.23 -18.54 8.37
C ASP A 59 13.62 -17.72 7.13
N LEU A 60 13.02 -16.55 6.94
CA LEU A 60 13.37 -15.63 5.86
C LEU A 60 14.80 -15.14 5.97
N PHE A 61 15.18 -14.60 7.13
CA PHE A 61 16.52 -14.04 7.31
C PHE A 61 17.62 -15.10 7.33
N GLU A 62 17.33 -16.30 7.83
CA GLU A 62 18.23 -17.44 7.71
C GLU A 62 18.46 -17.80 6.23
N SER A 63 17.40 -17.90 5.44
CA SER A 63 17.51 -18.19 4.00
C SER A 63 18.31 -17.12 3.25
N LEU A 64 18.20 -15.85 3.65
CA LEU A 64 18.94 -14.73 3.08
C LEU A 64 20.42 -14.78 3.44
N THR A 65 20.77 -15.08 4.71
CA THR A 65 22.16 -15.19 5.17
C THR A 65 22.88 -16.38 4.52
N GLN A 66 22.19 -17.46 4.23
CA GLN A 66 22.75 -18.61 3.50
C GLN A 66 22.99 -18.30 2.01
N LYS A 67 22.18 -17.43 1.40
CA LYS A 67 22.22 -17.15 -0.04
C LYS A 67 23.07 -15.94 -0.41
N TYR A 68 23.13 -14.93 0.46
CA TYR A 68 23.80 -13.66 0.18
C TYR A 68 24.88 -13.37 1.22
N SER A 69 26.07 -12.97 0.75
CA SER A 69 27.22 -12.63 1.60
C SER A 69 27.08 -11.26 2.29
N VAL A 70 26.17 -10.43 1.83
CA VAL A 70 25.93 -9.08 2.37
C VAL A 70 24.43 -8.91 2.58
N LEU A 71 24.06 -8.44 3.77
CA LEU A 71 22.71 -7.99 4.08
C LEU A 71 22.74 -6.51 4.49
N PRO A 72 21.66 -5.76 4.28
CA PRO A 72 21.59 -4.37 4.66
C PRO A 72 21.47 -4.25 6.19
N GLU A 73 22.05 -3.22 6.77
CA GLU A 73 21.88 -2.89 8.19
C GLU A 73 20.52 -2.23 8.46
N VAL A 74 19.93 -1.67 7.41
CA VAL A 74 18.74 -0.81 7.48
C VAL A 74 17.69 -1.29 6.52
N LEU A 75 16.45 -1.42 7.01
CA LEU A 75 15.29 -1.83 6.23
C LEU A 75 14.29 -0.70 6.04
N CYS A 76 13.67 -0.69 4.86
CA CYS A 76 12.41 -0.04 4.60
C CYS A 76 11.31 -1.12 4.67
N VAL A 77 10.31 -0.92 5.52
CA VAL A 77 9.29 -1.93 5.82
C VAL A 77 7.92 -1.41 5.41
N SER A 78 7.10 -2.25 4.78
CA SER A 78 5.72 -1.91 4.46
C SER A 78 4.86 -1.90 5.73
N GLN A 79 3.88 -1.00 5.78
CA GLN A 79 2.80 -1.03 6.75
C GLN A 79 1.48 -1.17 6.02
N SER A 80 0.71 -2.16 6.40
CA SER A 80 -0.64 -2.42 5.94
C SER A 80 -1.54 -2.80 7.13
N GLY A 81 -2.82 -2.97 6.87
CA GLY A 81 -3.73 -3.53 7.86
C GLY A 81 -5.03 -2.76 8.02
N SER A 82 -6.06 -3.48 8.47
CA SER A 82 -7.41 -2.95 8.65
C SER A 82 -7.53 -1.93 9.80
N HIS A 83 -6.47 -1.74 10.59
CA HIS A 83 -6.38 -0.70 11.63
C HIS A 83 -6.00 0.67 11.07
N LEU A 84 -5.52 0.73 9.80
CA LEU A 84 -5.16 1.99 9.16
C LEU A 84 -6.42 2.74 8.71
N ARG A 85 -6.44 4.03 8.96
CA ARG A 85 -7.55 4.94 8.66
C ARG A 85 -7.05 6.21 8.01
N ASN A 86 -7.84 6.77 7.12
CA ASN A 86 -7.59 8.04 6.47
C ASN A 86 -8.35 9.16 7.17
N MET A 87 -7.75 10.34 7.24
CA MET A 87 -8.38 11.54 7.75
C MET A 87 -7.91 12.77 6.96
N ARG A 88 -8.88 13.53 6.45
CA ARG A 88 -8.62 14.86 5.92
C ARG A 88 -8.97 15.90 6.95
N TYR A 89 -8.08 16.87 7.18
CA TYR A 89 -8.30 17.91 8.17
C TYR A 89 -7.61 19.22 7.78
N GLU A 90 -8.18 20.30 8.28
CA GLU A 90 -7.65 21.64 8.09
C GLU A 90 -7.24 22.23 9.45
N SER A 91 -6.14 22.99 9.44
CA SER A 91 -5.69 23.77 10.58
C SER A 91 -5.53 25.22 10.18
N THR A 92 -6.01 26.09 11.02
CA THR A 92 -6.09 27.54 10.74
C THR A 92 -5.28 28.33 11.75
N PHE A 93 -4.45 29.22 11.24
CA PHE A 93 -3.66 30.14 12.02
C PHE A 93 -4.18 31.58 11.81
N GLN A 94 -4.55 32.25 12.89
CA GLN A 94 -5.01 33.63 12.86
C GLN A 94 -3.81 34.57 12.90
N MET A 95 -3.70 35.47 11.94
CA MET A 95 -2.63 36.45 11.87
C MET A 95 -2.80 37.54 12.91
N LYS A 96 -1.69 38.08 13.38
CA LYS A 96 -1.71 39.22 14.31
C LYS A 96 -1.87 40.52 13.50
N GLY A 97 -3.06 41.14 13.58
CA GLY A 97 -3.38 42.39 12.88
C GLY A 97 -4.31 42.25 11.70
N PHE A 98 -4.82 43.35 11.19
CA PHE A 98 -5.82 43.37 10.11
C PHE A 98 -5.25 43.12 8.71
N GLN A 99 -3.96 43.37 8.51
CA GLN A 99 -3.23 43.15 7.26
C GLN A 99 -1.80 42.72 7.62
N HIS A 100 -1.52 41.47 7.40
CA HIS A 100 -0.23 40.86 7.67
C HIS A 100 0.32 40.23 6.40
N ASP A 101 1.56 40.59 6.01
CA ASP A 101 2.26 39.92 4.92
C ASP A 101 2.73 38.56 5.39
N ILE A 102 2.20 37.48 4.81
CA ILE A 102 2.54 36.12 5.16
C ILE A 102 4.02 35.88 4.83
N ASP A 103 4.78 35.49 5.82
CA ASP A 103 6.17 35.08 5.67
C ASP A 103 6.38 33.58 5.90
N ALA A 104 7.64 33.11 5.79
CA ALA A 104 7.99 31.71 5.98
C ALA A 104 7.70 31.21 7.40
N SER A 105 7.75 32.10 8.42
CA SER A 105 7.50 31.71 9.81
C SER A 105 6.02 31.45 10.09
N ASP A 106 5.14 32.16 9.41
CA ASP A 106 3.69 31.94 9.46
C ASP A 106 3.32 30.59 8.83
N VAL A 107 3.94 30.29 7.68
CA VAL A 107 3.76 28.99 7.00
C VAL A 107 4.26 27.84 7.87
N GLU A 108 5.40 28.01 8.52
CA GLU A 108 5.89 27.01 9.47
C GLU A 108 4.94 26.87 10.67
N SER A 109 4.42 27.97 11.21
CA SER A 109 3.50 27.96 12.34
C SER A 109 2.21 27.21 12.05
N VAL A 110 1.59 27.44 10.88
CA VAL A 110 0.36 26.71 10.49
C VAL A 110 0.64 25.22 10.21
N ASN A 111 1.81 24.88 9.65
CA ASN A 111 2.21 23.50 9.45
C ASN A 111 2.44 22.79 10.79
N GLN A 112 3.12 23.42 11.74
CA GLN A 112 3.32 22.86 13.08
C GLN A 112 2.01 22.67 13.83
N LEU A 113 1.07 23.61 13.70
CA LEU A 113 -0.27 23.48 14.25
C LEU A 113 -1.00 22.26 13.67
N ALA A 114 -0.90 22.06 12.35
CA ALA A 114 -1.50 20.93 11.67
C ALA A 114 -0.86 19.59 12.09
N LEU A 115 0.47 19.53 12.12
CA LEU A 115 1.21 18.33 12.56
C LEU A 115 0.99 17.98 14.03
N GLY A 116 0.61 18.96 14.85
CA GLY A 116 0.22 18.77 16.25
C GLY A 116 -1.23 18.30 16.44
N LYS A 117 -1.96 17.96 15.36
CA LYS A 117 -3.34 17.46 15.45
C LYS A 117 -3.44 16.25 16.35
N GLU A 118 -4.35 16.29 17.30
CA GLU A 118 -4.61 15.15 18.19
C GLU A 118 -5.36 14.05 17.44
N LEU A 119 -4.92 12.81 17.66
CA LEU A 119 -5.57 11.59 17.20
C LEU A 119 -6.36 10.93 18.33
N PRO A 120 -7.29 10.00 18.01
CA PRO A 120 -7.88 9.13 19.01
C PRO A 120 -6.81 8.43 19.85
N SER A 121 -7.11 8.20 21.13
CA SER A 121 -6.18 7.53 22.04
C SER A 121 -5.71 6.18 21.51
N GLY A 122 -4.41 5.94 21.49
CA GLY A 122 -3.79 4.72 21.00
C GLY A 122 -3.55 4.69 19.49
N ASP A 123 -3.75 5.80 18.79
CA ASP A 123 -3.40 5.93 17.37
C ASP A 123 -2.18 6.83 17.17
N VAL A 124 -1.47 6.59 16.06
CA VAL A 124 -0.33 7.39 15.61
C VAL A 124 -0.39 7.64 14.12
N PHE A 125 0.15 8.76 13.69
CA PHE A 125 0.29 9.07 12.28
C PHE A 125 1.34 8.18 11.61
N LEU A 126 1.01 7.69 10.41
CA LEU A 126 1.93 6.98 9.54
C LEU A 126 2.42 7.88 8.41
N HIS A 127 1.51 8.60 7.76
CA HIS A 127 1.81 9.54 6.68
C HIS A 127 1.00 10.82 6.79
N HIS A 128 1.63 11.94 6.39
CA HIS A 128 0.99 13.23 6.19
C HIS A 128 1.25 13.71 4.78
N SER A 129 0.21 14.15 4.10
CA SER A 129 0.29 14.77 2.78
C SER A 129 -0.39 16.12 2.81
N ARG A 130 0.37 17.20 2.63
CA ARG A 130 -0.21 18.52 2.50
C ARG A 130 -0.91 18.65 1.15
N LEU A 131 -2.20 18.96 1.17
CA LEU A 131 -3.02 19.09 -0.02
C LEU A 131 -2.91 20.52 -0.62
N PHE A 132 -3.18 21.53 0.19
CA PHE A 132 -3.13 22.93 -0.22
C PHE A 132 -3.04 23.87 0.98
N TYR A 133 -2.71 25.13 0.70
CA TYR A 133 -2.94 26.24 1.61
C TYR A 133 -4.19 27.01 1.20
N SER A 134 -4.83 27.70 2.16
CA SER A 134 -5.87 28.70 1.86
C SER A 134 -5.66 29.97 2.66
N ILE A 135 -5.96 31.10 1.99
CA ILE A 135 -5.87 32.44 2.55
C ILE A 135 -7.28 33.01 2.53
N ASN A 136 -7.80 33.37 3.71
CA ASN A 136 -9.17 33.87 3.84
C ASN A 136 -10.20 33.00 3.07
N ASN A 137 -10.06 31.67 3.17
CA ASN A 137 -10.85 30.62 2.49
C ASN A 137 -10.63 30.51 0.96
N THR A 138 -9.61 31.15 0.40
CA THR A 138 -9.25 31.00 -1.01
C THR A 138 -8.01 30.11 -1.12
N ILE A 139 -8.07 29.03 -1.90
CA ILE A 139 -6.96 28.10 -2.11
C ILE A 139 -5.84 28.80 -2.89
N VAL A 140 -4.60 28.61 -2.42
CA VAL A 140 -3.37 29.13 -3.03
C VAL A 140 -2.27 28.07 -3.04
N ASP A 141 -1.41 28.11 -4.05
CA ASP A 141 -0.26 27.20 -4.14
C ASP A 141 0.86 27.63 -3.19
N ASN A 142 1.17 28.92 -3.17
CA ASN A 142 2.17 29.51 -2.28
C ASN A 142 1.58 30.69 -1.51
N PRO A 143 1.46 30.62 -0.18
CA PRO A 143 0.88 31.68 0.61
C PRO A 143 1.83 32.86 0.87
N ILE A 144 3.17 32.67 0.74
CA ILE A 144 4.17 33.69 1.08
C ILE A 144 4.02 34.93 0.20
N GLY A 145 4.03 36.12 0.82
CA GLY A 145 3.91 37.42 0.17
C GLY A 145 2.47 37.87 -0.08
N HIS A 146 1.47 37.09 0.39
CA HIS A 146 0.08 37.53 0.36
C HIS A 146 -0.29 38.23 1.67
N ILE A 147 -1.18 39.21 1.57
CA ILE A 147 -1.74 39.91 2.74
C ILE A 147 -2.99 39.16 3.21
N ALA A 148 -3.01 38.74 4.48
CA ALA A 148 -4.10 37.99 5.05
C ALA A 148 -4.39 38.28 6.52
N SER A 149 -5.60 37.95 6.95
CA SER A 149 -5.96 37.82 8.35
C SER A 149 -5.95 36.38 8.86
N GLN A 150 -6.01 35.44 7.93
CA GLN A 150 -6.11 34.00 8.23
C GLN A 150 -5.34 33.18 7.19
N LEU A 151 -4.50 32.28 7.67
CA LEU A 151 -3.82 31.25 6.89
C LEU A 151 -4.25 29.87 7.35
N SER A 152 -4.71 29.03 6.42
CA SER A 152 -5.04 27.64 6.71
C SER A 152 -4.20 26.70 5.86
N VAL A 153 -4.03 25.48 6.36
CA VAL A 153 -3.41 24.37 5.64
C VAL A 153 -4.29 23.13 5.75
N CYS A 154 -4.51 22.46 4.63
CA CYS A 154 -5.24 21.20 4.56
C CYS A 154 -4.26 20.03 4.40
N TYR A 155 -4.42 19.02 5.26
CA TYR A 155 -3.68 17.77 5.19
C TYR A 155 -4.60 16.58 4.95
N ASN A 156 -4.10 15.60 4.21
CA ASN A 156 -4.58 14.24 4.22
C ASN A 156 -3.59 13.39 5.01
N ALA A 157 -4.07 12.65 6.01
CA ALA A 157 -3.22 11.83 6.87
C ALA A 157 -3.71 10.39 6.92
N LEU A 158 -2.76 9.46 6.88
CA LEU A 158 -2.98 8.06 7.21
C LEU A 158 -2.47 7.82 8.62
N PHE A 159 -3.28 7.21 9.48
CA PHE A 159 -2.97 6.91 10.87
C PHE A 159 -3.51 5.52 11.24
N GLY A 160 -3.03 4.98 12.35
CA GLY A 160 -3.48 3.66 12.79
C GLY A 160 -3.06 3.34 14.21
N ASN A 161 -3.43 2.15 14.66
CA ASN A 161 -3.18 1.69 16.01
C ASN A 161 -1.68 1.60 16.32
N GLU A 162 -1.23 2.32 17.34
CA GLU A 162 0.17 2.42 17.76
C GLU A 162 0.76 1.07 18.13
N GLN A 163 -0.02 0.23 18.84
CA GLN A 163 0.44 -1.07 19.30
C GLN A 163 0.73 -2.00 18.12
N GLN A 164 -0.15 -2.05 17.12
CA GLN A 164 0.03 -2.87 15.92
C GLN A 164 1.28 -2.43 15.12
N ILE A 165 1.50 -1.13 15.02
CA ILE A 165 2.71 -0.58 14.38
C ILE A 165 3.97 -0.96 15.17
N LYS A 166 3.94 -0.82 16.50
CA LYS A 166 5.06 -1.18 17.39
C LYS A 166 5.37 -2.68 17.36
N GLU A 167 4.36 -3.53 17.34
CA GLU A 167 4.54 -4.98 17.26
C GLU A 167 5.26 -5.40 15.98
N GLN A 168 4.91 -4.79 14.84
CA GLN A 168 5.60 -5.06 13.58
C GLN A 168 7.07 -4.58 13.62
N LEU A 169 7.33 -3.39 14.12
CA LEU A 169 8.70 -2.89 14.30
C LEU A 169 9.51 -3.77 15.25
N TYR A 170 8.91 -4.20 16.35
CA TYR A 170 9.55 -5.10 17.31
C TYR A 170 9.91 -6.44 16.67
N ALA A 171 8.97 -7.05 15.93
CA ALA A 171 9.19 -8.33 15.24
C ALA A 171 10.38 -8.28 14.28
N VAL A 172 10.62 -7.16 13.59
CA VAL A 172 11.75 -6.99 12.67
C VAL A 172 13.06 -6.69 13.43
N ASN A 173 13.01 -5.81 14.44
CA ASN A 173 14.21 -5.36 15.15
C ASN A 173 14.88 -6.46 15.97
N GLN A 174 14.16 -7.54 16.36
CA GLN A 174 14.73 -8.71 17.05
C GLN A 174 15.87 -9.39 16.29
N PHE A 175 15.90 -9.27 14.96
CA PHE A 175 16.92 -9.88 14.09
C PHE A 175 18.12 -8.99 13.84
N GLY A 176 18.27 -7.88 14.57
CA GLY A 176 19.39 -6.97 14.45
C GLY A 176 19.28 -5.95 13.30
N PHE A 177 18.18 -5.96 12.56
CA PHE A 177 17.92 -4.96 11.54
C PHE A 177 17.31 -3.69 12.17
N ARG A 178 17.71 -2.54 11.64
CA ARG A 178 17.12 -1.26 12.00
C ARG A 178 16.11 -0.83 10.94
N VAL A 179 14.86 -0.64 11.34
CA VAL A 179 13.84 -0.07 10.44
C VAL A 179 14.08 1.44 10.30
N LYS A 180 14.46 1.89 9.11
CA LYS A 180 14.67 3.31 8.78
C LYS A 180 13.34 3.99 8.42
N ASN A 181 12.55 3.32 7.60
CA ASN A 181 11.26 3.83 7.12
C ASN A 181 10.17 2.78 7.27
N LEU A 182 9.02 3.23 7.73
CA LEU A 182 7.78 2.47 7.70
C LEU A 182 6.85 3.15 6.71
N VAL A 183 6.47 2.44 5.65
CA VAL A 183 5.78 3.02 4.50
C VAL A 183 4.48 2.30 4.22
N PHE A 184 3.39 3.03 4.02
CA PHE A 184 2.13 2.45 3.60
C PHE A 184 2.29 1.67 2.28
N SER A 185 1.85 0.40 2.25
CA SER A 185 1.99 -0.50 1.09
C SER A 185 1.39 0.09 -0.18
N GLY A 186 0.29 0.84 -0.07
CA GLY A 186 -0.33 1.53 -1.20
C GLY A 186 0.58 2.58 -1.83
N ILE A 187 1.27 3.41 -1.01
CA ILE A 187 2.27 4.38 -1.47
C ILE A 187 3.44 3.65 -2.13
N ALA A 188 3.98 2.63 -1.46
CA ALA A 188 5.07 1.83 -2.01
C ALA A 188 4.69 1.23 -3.37
N SER A 189 3.55 0.56 -3.46
CA SER A 189 3.07 -0.03 -4.72
C SER A 189 2.89 1.02 -5.83
N ALA A 190 2.41 2.22 -5.50
CA ALA A 190 2.26 3.31 -6.46
C ALA A 190 3.62 3.79 -7.00
N LEU A 191 4.62 3.95 -6.15
CA LEU A 191 5.96 4.35 -6.57
C LEU A 191 6.59 3.34 -7.54
N ALA A 192 6.30 2.04 -7.37
CA ALA A 192 6.83 0.99 -8.24
C ALA A 192 6.09 0.88 -9.58
N THR A 193 4.81 1.22 -9.63
CA THR A 193 3.94 0.92 -10.78
C THR A 193 3.54 2.12 -11.61
N THR A 194 3.88 3.34 -11.17
CA THR A 194 3.52 4.59 -11.85
C THR A 194 4.72 5.50 -12.08
N THR A 195 4.64 6.26 -13.16
CA THR A 195 5.59 7.32 -13.48
C THR A 195 5.26 8.61 -12.73
N ALA A 196 6.23 9.53 -12.65
CA ALA A 196 5.98 10.88 -12.12
C ALA A 196 4.91 11.63 -12.91
N VAL A 197 4.86 11.45 -14.23
CA VAL A 197 3.85 12.10 -15.10
C VAL A 197 2.44 11.60 -14.75
N GLU A 198 2.25 10.29 -14.57
CA GLU A 198 0.95 9.75 -14.19
C GLU A 198 0.50 10.25 -12.82
N ARG A 199 1.41 10.30 -11.83
CA ARG A 199 1.10 10.86 -10.50
C ARG A 199 0.79 12.36 -10.53
N GLU A 200 1.38 13.08 -11.45
CA GLU A 200 1.04 14.51 -11.69
C GLU A 200 -0.37 14.65 -12.27
N GLN A 201 -0.68 13.85 -13.28
CA GLN A 201 -1.94 13.93 -14.02
C GLN A 201 -3.14 13.37 -13.26
N GLY A 202 -2.91 12.52 -12.27
CA GLY A 202 -3.95 11.85 -11.48
C GLY A 202 -4.06 10.37 -11.81
N ILE A 203 -3.71 9.50 -10.87
CA ILE A 203 -3.74 8.05 -11.02
C ILE A 203 -4.22 7.37 -9.74
N CYS A 204 -5.06 6.37 -9.87
CA CYS A 204 -5.40 5.48 -8.77
C CYS A 204 -4.57 4.20 -8.88
N VAL A 205 -3.94 3.79 -7.78
CA VAL A 205 -3.27 2.49 -7.69
C VAL A 205 -3.97 1.65 -6.65
N ILE A 206 -4.34 0.42 -7.03
CA ILE A 206 -5.04 -0.55 -6.20
C ILE A 206 -4.14 -1.77 -6.06
N ASN A 207 -3.65 -2.01 -4.85
CA ASN A 207 -2.89 -3.20 -4.47
C ASN A 207 -3.84 -4.25 -3.89
N LEU A 208 -4.17 -5.26 -4.70
CA LEU A 208 -5.05 -6.36 -4.34
C LEU A 208 -4.25 -7.45 -3.62
N GLY A 209 -4.22 -7.40 -2.28
CA GLY A 209 -3.58 -8.40 -1.43
C GLY A 209 -4.47 -9.62 -1.19
N GLU A 210 -4.00 -10.52 -0.31
CA GLU A 210 -4.75 -11.74 0.05
C GLU A 210 -5.93 -11.46 0.97
N GLN A 211 -5.75 -10.61 2.00
CA GLN A 211 -6.80 -10.33 2.99
C GLN A 211 -7.16 -8.85 3.09
N VAL A 212 -6.39 -7.99 2.45
CA VAL A 212 -6.63 -6.54 2.37
C VAL A 212 -6.41 -6.06 0.94
N THR A 213 -7.09 -4.99 0.60
CA THR A 213 -6.85 -4.23 -0.64
C THR A 213 -6.51 -2.81 -0.22
N GLU A 214 -5.33 -2.35 -0.57
CA GLU A 214 -4.91 -0.97 -0.36
C GLU A 214 -5.11 -0.18 -1.65
N PHE A 215 -5.50 1.07 -1.50
CA PHE A 215 -5.55 1.96 -2.65
C PHE A 215 -5.09 3.37 -2.30
N VAL A 216 -4.47 3.99 -3.28
CA VAL A 216 -3.98 5.36 -3.19
C VAL A 216 -4.32 6.11 -4.46
N VAL A 217 -4.75 7.36 -4.31
CA VAL A 217 -4.97 8.28 -5.42
C VAL A 217 -3.92 9.38 -5.35
N TYR A 218 -3.16 9.51 -6.43
CA TYR A 218 -2.22 10.62 -6.62
C TYR A 218 -2.81 11.69 -7.52
N LYS A 219 -2.53 12.93 -7.20
CA LYS A 219 -2.73 14.12 -8.05
C LYS A 219 -1.66 15.14 -7.69
N HIS A 220 -1.04 15.80 -8.68
CA HIS A 220 0.06 16.77 -8.47
C HIS A 220 1.19 16.20 -7.59
N GLN A 221 1.61 14.94 -7.82
CA GLN A 221 2.59 14.19 -7.04
C GLN A 221 2.18 13.93 -5.57
N ILE A 222 0.99 14.34 -5.15
CA ILE A 222 0.53 14.24 -3.76
C ILE A 222 -0.45 13.06 -3.63
N PRO A 223 -0.29 12.15 -2.64
CA PRO A 223 -1.30 11.15 -2.34
C PRO A 223 -2.49 11.83 -1.63
N ILE A 224 -3.53 12.12 -2.40
CA ILE A 224 -4.73 12.83 -1.94
C ILE A 224 -5.78 11.92 -1.29
N VAL A 225 -5.72 10.61 -1.56
CA VAL A 225 -6.51 9.56 -0.89
C VAL A 225 -5.61 8.40 -0.59
N MET A 226 -5.71 7.86 0.64
CA MET A 226 -5.01 6.66 1.09
C MET A 226 -5.98 5.81 1.90
N SER A 227 -6.18 4.54 1.56
CA SER A 227 -7.13 3.71 2.32
C SER A 227 -6.84 2.23 2.22
N VAL A 228 -7.38 1.47 3.18
CA VAL A 228 -7.32 0.02 3.26
C VAL A 228 -8.73 -0.54 3.36
N LEU A 229 -9.06 -1.48 2.47
CA LEU A 229 -10.28 -2.27 2.54
C LEU A 229 -9.92 -3.66 3.08
N PRO A 230 -10.54 -4.16 4.17
CA PRO A 230 -10.23 -5.46 4.76
C PRO A 230 -10.88 -6.63 3.97
N VAL A 231 -10.72 -6.59 2.65
CA VAL A 231 -11.19 -7.58 1.66
C VAL A 231 -10.08 -7.79 0.65
N GLY A 232 -9.82 -9.04 0.25
CA GLY A 232 -8.78 -9.39 -0.71
C GLY A 232 -9.01 -10.75 -1.35
N GLY A 233 -7.95 -11.38 -1.88
CA GLY A 233 -7.95 -12.66 -2.58
C GLY A 233 -8.64 -13.78 -1.84
N LYS A 234 -8.49 -13.83 -0.51
CA LYS A 234 -9.14 -14.83 0.37
C LYS A 234 -10.66 -14.78 0.35
N ASN A 235 -11.24 -13.59 0.10
CA ASN A 235 -12.68 -13.44 0.02
C ASN A 235 -13.25 -14.12 -1.23
N PHE A 236 -12.57 -14.02 -2.38
CA PHE A 236 -12.93 -14.77 -3.59
C PHE A 236 -12.94 -16.27 -3.33
N THR A 237 -11.89 -16.78 -2.67
CA THR A 237 -11.77 -18.20 -2.34
C THR A 237 -12.89 -18.66 -1.42
N ARG A 238 -13.22 -17.89 -0.38
CA ARG A 238 -14.32 -18.19 0.56
C ARG A 238 -15.69 -18.18 -0.13
N ASP A 239 -15.92 -17.22 -1.03
CA ASP A 239 -17.18 -17.15 -1.79
C ASP A 239 -17.35 -18.37 -2.70
N LEU A 240 -16.26 -18.82 -3.33
CA LEU A 240 -16.25 -20.05 -4.15
C LEU A 240 -16.51 -21.29 -3.28
N CYS A 241 -15.86 -21.40 -2.14
CA CYS A 241 -16.08 -22.52 -1.21
C CYS A 241 -17.55 -22.58 -0.78
N SER A 242 -18.14 -21.46 -0.42
CA SER A 242 -19.53 -21.37 0.05
C SER A 242 -20.53 -21.58 -1.08
N GLY A 243 -20.36 -20.88 -2.21
CA GLY A 243 -21.28 -20.88 -3.33
C GLY A 243 -21.28 -22.20 -4.12
N LEU A 244 -20.11 -22.81 -4.25
CA LEU A 244 -19.93 -24.05 -4.99
C LEU A 244 -19.80 -25.28 -4.11
N ARG A 245 -19.69 -25.13 -2.78
CA ARG A 245 -19.44 -26.20 -1.82
C ARG A 245 -18.22 -27.05 -2.20
N ILE A 246 -17.09 -26.40 -2.42
CA ILE A 246 -15.80 -27.02 -2.77
C ILE A 246 -14.76 -26.71 -1.70
N HIS A 247 -13.65 -27.44 -1.71
CA HIS A 247 -12.55 -27.21 -0.79
C HIS A 247 -11.76 -25.96 -1.14
N GLU A 248 -11.12 -25.38 -0.13
CA GLU A 248 -10.32 -24.16 -0.27
C GLU A 248 -9.20 -24.31 -1.30
N ASN A 249 -8.50 -25.46 -1.30
CA ASN A 249 -7.41 -25.70 -2.26
C ASN A 249 -7.93 -25.74 -3.72
N ASP A 250 -9.10 -26.33 -3.96
CA ASP A 250 -9.72 -26.33 -5.28
C ASP A 250 -10.21 -24.93 -5.67
N ALA A 251 -10.84 -24.23 -4.73
CA ALA A 251 -11.29 -22.86 -4.96
C ALA A 251 -10.11 -21.95 -5.33
N GLU A 252 -8.99 -22.08 -4.62
CA GLU A 252 -7.77 -21.29 -4.86
C GLU A 252 -7.17 -21.61 -6.24
N ARG A 253 -7.02 -22.90 -6.56
CA ARG A 253 -6.53 -23.34 -7.88
C ARG A 253 -7.41 -22.84 -9.03
N LEU A 254 -8.72 -23.05 -8.93
CA LEU A 254 -9.68 -22.69 -9.98
C LEU A 254 -9.75 -21.16 -10.15
N LYS A 255 -9.61 -20.41 -9.07
CA LYS A 255 -9.59 -18.93 -9.08
C LYS A 255 -8.54 -18.39 -10.06
N PHE A 256 -7.32 -18.89 -10.03
CA PHE A 256 -6.25 -18.46 -10.93
C PHE A 256 -6.31 -19.13 -12.31
N GLU A 257 -6.80 -20.34 -12.39
CA GLU A 257 -6.91 -21.08 -13.65
C GLU A 257 -7.94 -20.46 -14.59
N TYR A 258 -9.12 -20.13 -14.06
CA TYR A 258 -10.26 -19.69 -14.88
C TYR A 258 -10.54 -18.18 -14.85
N GLY A 259 -10.29 -17.52 -13.71
CA GLY A 259 -10.43 -16.06 -13.59
C GLY A 259 -11.82 -15.52 -13.90
N ILE A 260 -11.88 -14.26 -14.33
CA ILE A 260 -13.10 -13.56 -14.76
C ILE A 260 -13.29 -13.80 -16.28
N PRO A 261 -14.51 -14.01 -16.78
CA PRO A 261 -14.74 -14.24 -18.20
C PRO A 261 -14.42 -12.99 -19.02
N SER A 262 -13.77 -13.17 -20.18
CA SER A 262 -13.90 -12.20 -21.27
C SER A 262 -15.23 -12.42 -21.95
N GLN A 263 -15.92 -11.37 -22.36
CA GLN A 263 -17.23 -11.45 -23.03
C GLN A 263 -17.26 -12.39 -24.26
N GLU A 264 -16.11 -12.67 -24.84
CA GLU A 264 -15.98 -13.52 -26.04
C GLU A 264 -16.00 -15.04 -25.77
N LEU A 265 -15.80 -15.50 -24.52
CA LEU A 265 -15.68 -16.91 -24.14
C LEU A 265 -16.96 -17.54 -23.57
N ASP A 266 -18.06 -16.79 -23.46
CA ASP A 266 -19.29 -17.23 -22.79
C ASP A 266 -20.12 -18.25 -23.53
N LYS A 267 -19.70 -18.73 -24.71
CA LYS A 267 -20.45 -19.74 -25.49
C LYS A 267 -20.18 -21.19 -25.06
N ASN A 268 -19.17 -21.46 -24.25
CA ASN A 268 -18.86 -22.81 -23.78
C ASN A 268 -19.37 -23.04 -22.36
N GLU A 269 -20.44 -23.77 -22.21
CA GLU A 269 -20.96 -24.37 -20.97
C GLU A 269 -20.01 -25.49 -20.47
N ALA A 270 -18.71 -25.18 -20.30
CA ALA A 270 -17.77 -26.17 -19.83
C ALA A 270 -18.02 -26.47 -18.35
N ASP A 271 -18.07 -27.75 -18.02
CA ASP A 271 -18.06 -28.24 -16.64
C ASP A 271 -16.62 -28.49 -16.21
N VAL A 272 -16.28 -28.08 -14.98
CA VAL A 272 -15.01 -28.40 -14.36
C VAL A 272 -15.23 -29.47 -13.30
N TRP A 273 -14.44 -30.55 -13.35
CA TRP A 273 -14.42 -31.54 -12.31
C TRP A 273 -13.63 -31.04 -11.11
N VAL A 274 -14.27 -31.13 -9.94
CA VAL A 274 -13.64 -30.88 -8.65
C VAL A 274 -13.63 -32.19 -7.88
N ILE A 275 -12.44 -32.62 -7.46
CA ILE A 275 -12.24 -33.81 -6.66
C ILE A 275 -12.70 -33.50 -5.25
N GLY A 276 -13.71 -34.21 -4.79
CA GLY A 276 -14.22 -34.08 -3.43
C GLY A 276 -13.34 -34.80 -2.40
N ASN A 277 -13.68 -34.65 -1.14
CA ASN A 277 -13.12 -35.44 -0.06
C ASN A 277 -14.17 -36.40 0.52
N HIS A 278 -13.83 -37.06 1.64
CA HIS A 278 -14.76 -38.00 2.33
C HIS A 278 -16.12 -37.40 2.72
N SER A 279 -16.20 -36.04 2.83
CA SER A 279 -17.45 -35.35 3.21
C SER A 279 -18.17 -34.72 2.00
N ILE A 280 -17.43 -34.38 0.95
CA ILE A 280 -17.95 -33.78 -0.28
C ILE A 280 -17.43 -34.62 -1.43
N GLY A 281 -18.30 -35.45 -2.04
CA GLY A 281 -17.93 -36.28 -3.18
C GLY A 281 -17.50 -35.47 -4.41
N ASP A 282 -16.86 -36.15 -5.36
CA ASP A 282 -16.49 -35.57 -6.65
C ASP A 282 -17.71 -34.96 -7.33
N LYS A 283 -17.56 -33.78 -7.88
CA LYS A 283 -18.65 -33.11 -8.56
C LYS A 283 -18.22 -32.27 -9.75
N LYS A 284 -19.17 -32.09 -10.64
CA LYS A 284 -19.06 -31.12 -11.73
C LYS A 284 -19.55 -29.75 -11.27
N VAL A 285 -18.74 -28.75 -11.51
CA VAL A 285 -19.07 -27.35 -11.27
C VAL A 285 -19.20 -26.65 -12.63
N LYS A 286 -20.32 -25.99 -12.87
CA LYS A 286 -20.50 -25.18 -14.07
C LYS A 286 -19.57 -23.98 -14.00
N LEU A 287 -18.70 -23.82 -15.00
CA LEU A 287 -17.75 -22.73 -15.08
C LEU A 287 -18.46 -21.36 -15.05
N LYS A 288 -19.68 -21.28 -15.57
CA LYS A 288 -20.52 -20.08 -15.49
C LYS A 288 -20.78 -19.66 -14.05
N ASN A 289 -21.16 -20.59 -13.16
CA ASN A 289 -21.45 -20.27 -11.76
C ASN A 289 -20.19 -19.79 -11.01
N PHE A 290 -19.07 -20.47 -11.30
CA PHE A 290 -17.77 -20.08 -10.77
C PHE A 290 -17.41 -18.64 -11.15
N ARG A 291 -17.52 -18.29 -12.42
CA ARG A 291 -17.21 -16.97 -12.97
C ARG A 291 -18.13 -15.88 -12.42
N MET A 292 -19.43 -16.17 -12.27
CA MET A 292 -20.39 -15.22 -11.68
C MET A 292 -20.01 -14.85 -10.24
N ILE A 293 -19.57 -15.81 -9.42
CA ILE A 293 -19.16 -15.55 -8.05
C ILE A 293 -17.94 -14.65 -8.01
N ILE A 294 -16.90 -14.96 -8.80
CA ILE A 294 -15.67 -14.13 -8.85
C ILE A 294 -15.99 -12.73 -9.36
N GLN A 295 -16.77 -12.61 -10.44
CA GLN A 295 -17.13 -11.32 -11.00
C GLN A 295 -17.91 -10.45 -10.00
N ALA A 296 -18.88 -11.04 -9.29
CA ALA A 296 -19.65 -10.32 -8.29
C ALA A 296 -18.78 -9.75 -7.17
N ARG A 297 -17.81 -10.54 -6.66
CA ARG A 297 -16.86 -10.06 -5.64
C ARG A 297 -15.93 -8.98 -6.16
N ALA A 298 -15.39 -9.14 -7.36
CA ALA A 298 -14.55 -8.11 -7.98
C ALA A 298 -15.32 -6.79 -8.17
N GLN A 299 -16.55 -6.88 -8.69
CA GLN A 299 -17.42 -5.73 -8.87
C GLN A 299 -17.69 -5.00 -7.54
N GLU A 300 -18.01 -5.75 -6.47
CA GLU A 300 -18.25 -5.17 -5.14
C GLU A 300 -17.02 -4.41 -4.62
N ILE A 301 -15.81 -4.98 -4.77
CA ILE A 301 -14.56 -4.32 -4.34
C ILE A 301 -14.37 -3.01 -5.11
N PHE A 302 -14.45 -3.04 -6.44
CA PHE A 302 -14.20 -1.86 -7.24
C PHE A 302 -15.31 -0.79 -7.09
N ASP A 303 -16.57 -1.18 -6.97
CA ASP A 303 -17.66 -0.25 -6.71
C ASP A 303 -17.52 0.44 -5.34
N TYR A 304 -17.06 -0.30 -4.32
CA TYR A 304 -16.75 0.29 -3.03
C TYR A 304 -15.63 1.33 -3.14
N ILE A 305 -14.52 0.97 -3.81
CA ILE A 305 -13.37 1.88 -4.00
C ILE A 305 -13.81 3.14 -4.77
N CYS A 306 -14.59 2.98 -5.85
CA CYS A 306 -15.15 4.11 -6.59
C CYS A 306 -15.98 5.05 -5.71
N LYS A 307 -16.87 4.48 -4.88
CA LYS A 307 -17.70 5.26 -3.95
C LYS A 307 -16.87 5.99 -2.92
N PHE A 308 -15.85 5.30 -2.37
CA PHE A 308 -14.94 5.90 -1.40
C PHE A 308 -14.16 7.07 -2.00
N ILE A 309 -13.55 6.89 -3.19
CA ILE A 309 -12.81 7.97 -3.85
C ILE A 309 -13.74 9.17 -4.12
N LYS A 310 -14.96 8.93 -4.59
CA LYS A 310 -15.95 10.01 -4.81
C LYS A 310 -16.31 10.74 -3.52
N SER A 311 -16.39 10.07 -2.38
CA SER A 311 -16.68 10.73 -1.11
C SER A 311 -15.54 11.63 -0.63
N GLU A 312 -14.29 11.32 -1.03
CA GLU A 312 -13.10 12.09 -0.63
C GLU A 312 -12.74 13.21 -1.63
N THR A 313 -13.15 13.07 -2.91
CA THR A 313 -12.69 13.93 -4.01
C THR A 313 -13.83 14.54 -4.83
N GLU A 314 -15.08 14.23 -4.49
CA GLU A 314 -16.31 14.65 -5.18
C GLU A 314 -16.50 13.98 -6.56
N ASP A 315 -15.43 13.69 -7.32
CA ASP A 315 -15.49 13.11 -8.66
C ASP A 315 -14.30 12.18 -8.96
N LEU A 316 -14.49 11.29 -9.95
CA LEU A 316 -13.43 10.46 -10.52
C LEU A 316 -12.75 11.10 -11.74
N SER A 317 -13.24 12.23 -12.25
CA SER A 317 -12.68 12.92 -13.42
C SER A 317 -11.24 13.41 -13.20
N LEU A 318 -10.81 13.50 -11.95
CA LEU A 318 -9.42 13.80 -11.59
C LEU A 318 -8.41 12.70 -12.01
N LEU A 319 -8.91 11.48 -12.30
CA LEU A 319 -8.08 10.33 -12.64
C LEU A 319 -7.89 10.23 -14.16
N SER A 320 -6.66 9.93 -14.58
CA SER A 320 -6.32 9.58 -15.96
C SER A 320 -6.30 8.06 -16.20
N GLY A 321 -6.39 7.26 -15.14
CA GLY A 321 -6.43 5.80 -15.22
C GLY A 321 -6.33 5.13 -13.85
N VAL A 322 -6.43 3.80 -13.87
CA VAL A 322 -6.32 2.96 -12.68
C VAL A 322 -5.29 1.86 -12.92
N VAL A 323 -4.38 1.67 -11.97
CA VAL A 323 -3.40 0.58 -11.97
C VAL A 323 -3.79 -0.43 -10.91
N LEU A 324 -3.89 -1.69 -11.31
CA LEU A 324 -4.08 -2.85 -10.44
C LEU A 324 -2.74 -3.55 -10.24
N THR A 325 -2.42 -3.89 -9.01
CA THR A 325 -1.20 -4.61 -8.65
C THR A 325 -1.43 -5.53 -7.45
N GLY A 326 -0.38 -6.21 -6.98
CA GLY A 326 -0.50 -7.21 -5.92
C GLY A 326 -0.91 -8.60 -6.43
N GLY A 327 -0.94 -9.60 -5.53
CA GLY A 327 -1.22 -10.99 -5.89
C GLY A 327 -2.62 -11.20 -6.49
N GLY A 328 -3.63 -10.46 -6.01
CA GLY A 328 -4.99 -10.53 -6.52
C GLY A 328 -5.15 -9.96 -7.94
N ALA A 329 -4.24 -9.09 -8.37
CA ALA A 329 -4.24 -8.57 -9.74
C ALA A 329 -3.85 -9.62 -10.79
N LEU A 330 -3.28 -10.77 -10.38
CA LEU A 330 -2.99 -11.90 -11.25
C LEU A 330 -4.26 -12.68 -11.66
N LEU A 331 -5.41 -12.35 -11.08
CA LEU A 331 -6.68 -12.93 -11.50
C LEU A 331 -7.00 -12.51 -12.94
N LYS A 332 -7.11 -13.48 -13.86
CA LYS A 332 -7.30 -13.20 -15.28
C LYS A 332 -8.51 -12.29 -15.55
N ASN A 333 -8.33 -11.28 -16.38
CA ASN A 333 -9.34 -10.29 -16.79
C ASN A 333 -9.92 -9.41 -15.64
N ILE A 334 -9.26 -9.32 -14.48
CA ILE A 334 -9.75 -8.49 -13.37
C ILE A 334 -9.80 -7.01 -13.77
N GLU A 335 -8.89 -6.56 -14.65
CA GLU A 335 -8.84 -5.20 -15.18
C GLU A 335 -10.11 -4.82 -15.95
N LYS A 336 -10.77 -5.78 -16.59
CA LYS A 336 -12.02 -5.53 -17.31
C LYS A 336 -13.16 -5.18 -16.36
N THR A 337 -13.26 -5.89 -15.22
CA THR A 337 -14.26 -5.56 -14.19
C THR A 337 -13.96 -4.21 -13.55
N ALA A 338 -12.69 -3.93 -13.28
CA ALA A 338 -12.29 -2.61 -12.78
C ALA A 338 -12.68 -1.50 -13.78
N SER A 339 -12.38 -1.67 -15.06
CA SER A 339 -12.72 -0.69 -16.10
C SER A 339 -14.23 -0.43 -16.20
N GLN A 340 -15.06 -1.44 -15.97
CA GLN A 340 -16.53 -1.28 -15.93
C GLN A 340 -16.97 -0.43 -14.72
N SER A 341 -16.38 -0.65 -13.53
CA SER A 341 -16.71 0.11 -12.32
C SER A 341 -16.23 1.54 -12.39
N PHE A 342 -14.98 1.76 -12.80
CA PHE A 342 -14.36 3.08 -12.88
C PHE A 342 -14.78 3.88 -14.11
N LYS A 343 -15.29 3.21 -15.17
CA LYS A 343 -15.62 3.78 -16.48
C LYS A 343 -14.42 4.45 -17.15
N MET A 344 -13.24 3.89 -16.95
CA MET A 344 -11.96 4.33 -17.51
C MET A 344 -11.00 3.15 -17.69
N ASP A 345 -9.88 3.38 -18.36
CA ASP A 345 -8.89 2.33 -18.58
C ASP A 345 -8.23 1.89 -17.26
N CYS A 346 -8.21 0.58 -17.05
CA CYS A 346 -7.57 -0.06 -15.92
C CYS A 346 -6.50 -1.05 -16.42
N PHE A 347 -5.33 -1.03 -15.79
CA PHE A 347 -4.18 -1.81 -16.24
C PHE A 347 -3.62 -2.64 -15.08
N VAL A 348 -3.30 -3.90 -15.34
CA VAL A 348 -2.49 -4.70 -14.42
C VAL A 348 -1.02 -4.38 -14.66
N ARG A 349 -0.31 -3.95 -13.61
CA ARG A 349 1.11 -3.62 -13.71
C ARG A 349 1.93 -4.24 -12.59
N GLY A 350 3.10 -4.73 -12.95
CA GLY A 350 4.20 -4.98 -12.02
C GLY A 350 5.11 -3.78 -11.87
N ALA A 351 6.29 -3.99 -11.30
CA ALA A 351 7.26 -2.91 -11.12
C ALA A 351 7.80 -2.41 -12.46
N LEU A 352 7.95 -1.08 -12.59
CA LEU A 352 8.57 -0.41 -13.74
C LEU A 352 10.11 -0.47 -13.68
N ALA A 353 10.66 -1.50 -13.04
CA ALA A 353 12.09 -1.72 -12.89
C ALA A 353 12.68 -2.46 -14.10
N GLU A 354 13.94 -2.18 -14.42
CA GLU A 354 14.72 -2.97 -15.36
C GLU A 354 15.29 -4.20 -14.66
N VAL A 355 14.49 -5.26 -14.53
CA VAL A 355 14.80 -6.51 -13.85
C VAL A 355 14.26 -7.69 -14.66
N ASP A 356 14.64 -8.92 -14.25
CA ASP A 356 14.12 -10.14 -14.85
C ASP A 356 12.57 -10.15 -14.87
N GLU A 357 11.97 -10.70 -15.92
CA GLU A 357 10.51 -10.74 -16.12
C GLU A 357 9.76 -11.37 -14.94
N ALA A 358 10.34 -12.39 -14.30
CA ALA A 358 9.72 -13.01 -13.12
C ALA A 358 9.55 -12.03 -11.94
N LEU A 359 10.45 -11.05 -11.81
CA LEU A 359 10.43 -10.04 -10.76
C LEU A 359 9.61 -8.81 -11.13
N LYS A 360 9.23 -8.65 -12.40
CA LYS A 360 8.24 -7.65 -12.82
C LYS A 360 6.81 -8.01 -12.43
N SER A 361 6.59 -9.20 -11.85
CA SER A 361 5.27 -9.61 -11.39
C SER A 361 4.66 -8.62 -10.38
N PRO A 362 3.35 -8.37 -10.42
CA PRO A 362 2.63 -7.53 -9.46
C PRO A 362 2.86 -7.88 -7.99
N ILE A 363 3.27 -9.12 -7.68
CA ILE A 363 3.53 -9.58 -6.30
C ILE A 363 4.75 -8.94 -5.63
N TYR A 364 5.65 -8.31 -6.40
CA TYR A 364 6.88 -7.69 -5.88
C TYR A 364 6.80 -6.17 -5.78
N THR A 365 5.70 -5.56 -6.24
CA THR A 365 5.60 -4.09 -6.40
C THR A 365 5.76 -3.33 -5.09
N THR A 366 5.20 -3.84 -3.98
CA THR A 366 5.39 -3.22 -2.67
C THR A 366 6.87 -3.13 -2.32
N CYS A 367 7.63 -4.22 -2.44
CA CYS A 367 9.06 -4.21 -2.12
C CYS A 367 9.88 -3.32 -3.05
N PHE A 368 9.60 -3.30 -4.37
CA PHE A 368 10.24 -2.36 -5.28
C PHE A 368 9.96 -0.91 -4.90
N GLY A 369 8.72 -0.61 -4.56
CA GLY A 369 8.34 0.72 -4.11
C GLY A 369 9.01 1.15 -2.81
N LEU A 370 9.22 0.21 -1.88
CA LEU A 370 9.99 0.46 -0.65
C LEU A 370 11.45 0.80 -0.97
N LEU A 371 12.07 0.10 -1.93
CA LEU A 371 13.43 0.41 -2.38
C LEU A 371 13.50 1.79 -3.04
N TYR A 372 12.53 2.15 -3.90
CA TYR A 372 12.44 3.49 -4.49
C TYR A 372 12.20 4.58 -3.45
N TYR A 373 11.35 4.31 -2.47
CA TYR A 373 11.12 5.24 -1.36
C TYR A 373 12.40 5.48 -0.57
N ALA A 374 13.13 4.40 -0.23
CA ALA A 374 14.39 4.48 0.49
C ALA A 374 15.48 5.25 -0.29
N LEU A 375 15.52 5.08 -1.62
CA LEU A 375 16.46 5.76 -2.51
C LEU A 375 16.21 7.28 -2.59
N GLN A 376 14.94 7.71 -2.51
CA GLN A 376 14.56 9.13 -2.57
C GLN A 376 14.81 9.87 -1.24
N GLN A 377 14.98 9.16 -0.14
CA GLN A 377 15.30 9.77 1.16
C GLN A 377 16.80 10.03 1.25
N PRO A 378 17.24 11.28 1.41
CA PRO A 378 18.66 11.56 1.59
C PRO A 378 19.20 10.78 2.80
N ASP A 379 20.38 10.22 2.67
CA ASP A 379 21.11 9.71 3.82
C ASP A 379 21.33 10.88 4.76
N GLU A 380 20.58 10.92 5.86
CA GLU A 380 20.87 11.83 6.96
C GLU A 380 22.21 11.39 7.55
N VAL A 381 23.29 11.99 7.04
CA VAL A 381 24.62 11.92 7.59
C VAL A 381 24.53 12.47 9.02
N HIS A 382 24.55 11.57 10.00
CA HIS A 382 24.76 11.87 11.42
C HIS A 382 23.83 12.89 12.10
N SER A 383 22.53 12.70 12.10
CA SER A 383 21.76 13.04 13.27
C SER A 383 21.46 11.75 14.05
N SER A 384 22.05 11.62 15.21
CA SER A 384 21.98 10.49 16.13
C SER A 384 20.58 10.32 16.75
N GLY A 385 19.59 10.04 15.91
CA GLY A 385 18.24 9.73 16.33
C GLY A 385 17.66 8.65 15.43
N THR A 386 17.52 7.43 15.94
CA THR A 386 16.74 6.37 15.31
C THR A 386 15.32 6.88 15.05
N LEU A 387 14.60 6.31 14.05
CA LEU A 387 13.15 6.54 13.89
C LEU A 387 12.41 6.44 15.24
N TRP A 388 12.87 5.54 16.08
CA TRP A 388 12.43 5.37 17.46
C TRP A 388 12.72 6.60 18.31
N GLN A 389 13.83 7.30 18.16
CA GLN A 389 14.14 8.55 18.86
C GLN A 389 13.43 9.75 18.24
N LYS A 390 13.22 9.80 16.92
CA LYS A 390 12.32 10.78 16.28
C LYS A 390 10.86 10.53 16.68
N PHE A 391 10.46 9.26 16.72
CA PHE A 391 9.16 8.82 17.20
C PHE A 391 9.00 9.12 18.72
N THR A 392 10.00 8.82 19.55
CA THR A 392 9.97 9.09 21.01
C THR A 392 10.28 10.55 21.37
N ALA A 393 11.08 11.27 20.60
CA ALA A 393 11.31 12.71 20.78
C ALA A 393 10.06 13.53 20.46
N TRP A 394 9.22 13.01 19.55
CA TRP A 394 7.92 13.61 19.26
C TRP A 394 6.88 13.29 20.36
N PHE A 395 7.00 12.13 21.04
CA PHE A 395 6.18 11.74 22.19
C PHE A 395 6.73 12.18 23.56
N GLY A 396 8.00 12.56 23.64
CA GLY A 396 8.69 12.92 24.90
C GLY A 396 8.59 14.39 25.33
N LYS A 397 7.86 15.22 24.58
CA LYS A 397 7.49 16.57 25.00
C LYS A 397 6.02 16.58 25.43
N ARG A 398 5.77 16.05 26.62
CA ARG A 398 4.70 16.42 27.52
C ARG A 398 5.31 17.02 28.76
#